data_1c73f56d42561b5fd34ccf5c5a6689be
#
_entry.id   1c73f56d42561b5fd34ccf5c5a6689be
#
_cell.length_a   1.000
_cell.length_b   1.000
_cell.length_c   1.000
_cell.angle_alpha   90.00
_cell.angle_beta   90.00
_cell.angle_gamma   90.00
#
_symmetry.space_group_name_H-M   'P 1'
#
loop_
_entity.id
_entity.type
_entity.pdbx_description
1 polymer ?
#
loop_
_entity_poly.entity_id
_entity_poly.type
_entity_poly.pdbx_seq_one_letter_code
_entity_poly.pdbx_strand_id
1 'polypeptide(L)'
;NMTLKFDEVFSIMKKSFPQEEMRNYEGQKALLERDDYFIKTYMHEDEVAGFCAYYKFDNFIYIEHLACNPEVRGLGIGTKLVQQVIAEDENRVVILEVEPPVDELTKRRVRFYEKLGFKLNPHYHFQPSLNEGMDGLELKIMSSNTELSEEAQIKFRRVLNEKVYGVDKDLYI
;
A
#
# COMPACT_ATOMS: atom_id res chain seq x y z
N ASN A 1 9.21 2.74 23.67
CA ASN A 1 7.80 2.77 23.29
C ASN A 1 7.50 4.05 22.51
N MET A 2 7.52 3.91 21.22
CA MET A 2 7.23 5.07 20.39
C MET A 2 5.72 5.16 20.13
N THR A 3 5.11 6.23 20.61
CA THR A 3 3.73 6.53 20.28
C THR A 3 3.66 6.91 18.81
N LEU A 4 2.71 6.32 18.09
CA LEU A 4 2.48 6.69 16.69
C LEU A 4 2.00 8.13 16.61
N LYS A 5 2.69 8.93 15.82
CA LYS A 5 2.32 10.33 15.56
C LYS A 5 1.38 10.37 14.35
N PHE A 6 0.16 9.94 14.55
CA PHE A 6 -0.80 9.78 13.46
C PHE A 6 -1.08 11.06 12.68
N ASP A 7 -1.17 12.20 13.37
CA ASP A 7 -1.46 13.46 12.68
C ASP A 7 -0.34 13.84 11.71
N GLU A 8 0.92 13.55 12.05
CA GLU A 8 2.04 13.76 11.14
C GLU A 8 1.96 12.82 9.95
N VAL A 9 1.60 11.55 10.18
CA VAL A 9 1.40 10.56 9.13
C VAL A 9 0.28 11.03 8.18
N PHE A 10 -0.85 11.45 8.74
CA PHE A 10 -1.98 11.90 7.94
C PHE A 10 -1.64 13.16 7.12
N SER A 11 -0.85 14.07 7.68
CA SER A 11 -0.37 15.25 6.96
C SER A 11 0.44 14.86 5.72
N ILE A 12 1.35 13.88 5.86
CA ILE A 12 2.13 13.39 4.73
C ILE A 12 1.21 12.69 3.70
N MET A 13 0.25 11.92 4.18
CA MET A 13 -0.71 11.22 3.33
C MET A 13 -1.48 12.22 2.45
N LYS A 14 -1.99 13.29 3.03
CA LYS A 14 -2.74 14.32 2.31
C LYS A 14 -1.90 15.01 1.22
N LYS A 15 -0.62 15.19 1.46
CA LYS A 15 0.29 15.80 0.49
C LYS A 15 0.68 14.85 -0.64
N SER A 16 0.59 13.55 -0.40
CA SER A 16 1.13 12.52 -1.30
C SER A 16 0.08 11.85 -2.17
N PHE A 17 -1.16 11.82 -1.73
CA PHE A 17 -2.22 11.08 -2.41
C PHE A 17 -3.42 11.99 -2.71
N PRO A 18 -4.06 11.80 -3.89
CA PRO A 18 -5.32 12.48 -4.15
C PRO A 18 -6.41 11.95 -3.22
N GLN A 19 -7.44 12.76 -3.04
CA GLN A 19 -8.55 12.43 -2.15
C GLN A 19 -9.21 11.09 -2.49
N GLU A 20 -9.22 10.71 -3.76
CA GLU A 20 -9.83 9.46 -4.23
C GLU A 20 -9.08 8.23 -3.77
N GLU A 21 -7.80 8.37 -3.41
CA GLU A 21 -6.94 7.24 -3.04
C GLU A 21 -6.78 7.08 -1.54
N MET A 22 -7.54 7.82 -0.75
CA MET A 22 -7.45 7.75 0.71
C MET A 22 -8.81 8.01 1.36
N ARG A 23 -8.95 7.57 2.61
CA ARG A 23 -10.13 7.88 3.43
C ARG A 23 -9.95 9.24 4.08
N ASN A 24 -11.03 9.80 4.64
CA ASN A 24 -10.91 11.02 5.44
C ASN A 24 -10.16 10.70 6.75
N TYR A 25 -9.88 11.75 7.53
CA TYR A 25 -9.13 11.61 8.78
C TYR A 25 -9.72 10.54 9.72
N GLU A 26 -11.04 10.61 9.95
CA GLU A 26 -11.70 9.67 10.85
C GLU A 26 -11.62 8.24 10.33
N GLY A 27 -11.81 8.04 9.03
CA GLY A 27 -11.72 6.73 8.40
C GLY A 27 -10.33 6.13 8.49
N GLN A 28 -9.28 6.93 8.24
CA GLN A 28 -7.90 6.46 8.35
C GLN A 28 -7.53 6.16 9.80
N LYS A 29 -7.95 7.01 10.73
CA LYS A 29 -7.66 6.81 12.14
C LYS A 29 -8.33 5.57 12.70
N ALA A 30 -9.56 5.30 12.27
CA ALA A 30 -10.32 4.13 12.72
C ALA A 30 -9.64 2.81 12.37
N LEU A 31 -8.83 2.76 11.32
CA LEU A 31 -8.11 1.55 10.93
C LEU A 31 -7.14 1.10 12.01
N LEU A 32 -6.65 2.01 12.86
CA LEU A 32 -5.70 1.69 13.92
C LEU A 32 -6.30 0.77 14.99
N GLU A 33 -7.63 0.66 15.06
CA GLU A 33 -8.32 -0.24 15.98
C GLU A 33 -8.33 -1.70 15.49
N ARG A 34 -7.94 -1.93 14.22
CA ARG A 34 -7.93 -3.29 13.64
C ARG A 34 -6.66 -4.04 14.06
N ASP A 35 -6.81 -5.35 14.24
CA ASP A 35 -5.68 -6.23 14.57
C ASP A 35 -4.74 -6.47 13.39
N ASP A 36 -5.22 -6.25 12.19
CA ASP A 36 -4.49 -6.57 10.96
C ASP A 36 -3.90 -5.37 10.23
N TYR A 37 -4.09 -4.15 10.74
CA TYR A 37 -3.59 -2.92 10.10
C TYR A 37 -2.47 -2.29 10.92
N PHE A 38 -1.41 -1.89 10.23
CA PHE A 38 -0.19 -1.36 10.87
C PHE A 38 0.36 -0.17 10.08
N ILE A 39 1.02 0.74 10.79
CA ILE A 39 1.76 1.84 10.18
C ILE A 39 3.18 1.81 10.71
N LYS A 40 4.17 1.68 9.81
CA LYS A 40 5.57 1.90 10.14
C LYS A 40 5.93 3.33 9.80
N THR A 41 6.67 3.97 10.68
CA THR A 41 7.14 5.33 10.45
C THR A 41 8.67 5.36 10.40
N TYR A 42 9.20 6.27 9.62
CA TYR A 42 10.62 6.60 9.62
C TYR A 42 10.76 7.99 10.25
N MET A 43 11.49 8.06 11.35
CA MET A 43 11.67 9.31 12.09
C MET A 43 12.96 9.99 11.67
N HIS A 44 12.92 11.31 11.54
CA HIS A 44 14.08 12.13 11.25
C HIS A 44 13.94 13.42 12.07
N GLU A 45 14.94 13.66 12.93
CA GLU A 45 14.94 14.85 13.82
C GLU A 45 13.64 14.98 14.62
N ASP A 46 13.19 13.87 15.19
CA ASP A 46 11.98 13.77 16.03
C ASP A 46 10.66 14.00 15.30
N GLU A 47 10.68 14.07 13.97
CA GLU A 47 9.48 14.20 13.15
C GLU A 47 9.33 12.99 12.23
N VAL A 48 8.08 12.71 11.84
CA VAL A 48 7.81 11.66 10.86
C VAL A 48 8.28 12.15 9.50
N ALA A 49 9.24 11.43 8.91
CA ALA A 49 9.78 11.74 7.59
C ALA A 49 9.18 10.86 6.49
N GLY A 50 8.53 9.76 6.87
CA GLY A 50 7.86 8.87 5.94
C GLY A 50 7.10 7.80 6.68
N PHE A 51 6.22 7.11 5.98
CA PHE A 51 5.45 6.03 6.57
C PHE A 51 5.07 4.98 5.52
N CYS A 52 4.79 3.78 6.02
CA CYS A 52 4.22 2.70 5.21
C CYS A 52 3.04 2.12 5.98
N ALA A 53 1.86 2.21 5.40
CA ALA A 53 0.64 1.63 5.96
C ALA A 53 0.33 0.32 5.24
N TYR A 54 0.11 -0.75 6.00
CA TYR A 54 -0.06 -2.06 5.42
C TYR A 54 -0.97 -2.93 6.29
N TYR A 55 -1.49 -3.99 5.66
CA TYR A 55 -2.31 -5.00 6.33
C TYR A 55 -1.54 -6.32 6.34
N LYS A 56 -1.62 -7.05 7.45
CA LYS A 56 -1.10 -8.42 7.53
C LYS A 56 -2.29 -9.37 7.55
N PHE A 57 -2.52 -10.05 6.44
CA PHE A 57 -3.54 -11.09 6.34
C PHE A 57 -2.88 -12.48 6.50
N ASP A 58 -3.69 -13.53 6.60
CA ASP A 58 -3.16 -14.87 6.88
C ASP A 58 -2.13 -15.34 5.86
N ASN A 59 -2.32 -15.03 4.58
CA ASN A 59 -1.49 -15.57 3.51
C ASN A 59 -0.63 -14.54 2.78
N PHE A 60 -0.81 -13.25 3.10
CA PHE A 60 -0.07 -12.19 2.42
C PHE A 60 -0.11 -10.90 3.23
N ILE A 61 0.79 -10.00 2.88
CA ILE A 61 0.82 -8.63 3.41
C ILE A 61 0.44 -7.70 2.26
N TYR A 62 -0.39 -6.69 2.53
CA TYR A 62 -0.80 -5.73 1.53
C TYR A 62 -0.36 -4.33 1.94
N ILE A 63 0.53 -3.72 1.15
CA ILE A 63 0.93 -2.32 1.35
C ILE A 63 -0.10 -1.43 0.67
N GLU A 64 -0.78 -0.60 1.47
CA GLU A 64 -1.80 0.31 0.94
C GLU A 64 -1.25 1.70 0.63
N HIS A 65 -0.47 2.28 1.53
CA HIS A 65 0.11 3.61 1.33
C HIS A 65 1.58 3.63 1.73
N LEU A 66 2.39 4.20 0.86
CA LEU A 66 3.81 4.46 1.13
C LEU A 66 4.10 5.89 0.71
N ALA A 67 4.61 6.71 1.61
CA ALA A 67 4.91 8.09 1.28
C ALA A 67 6.01 8.66 2.16
N CYS A 68 6.73 9.63 1.61
CA CYS A 68 7.78 10.37 2.31
C CYS A 68 7.41 11.85 2.36
N ASN A 69 7.84 12.52 3.42
CA ASN A 69 7.72 13.97 3.49
C ASN A 69 8.53 14.58 2.34
N PRO A 70 7.90 15.35 1.46
CA PRO A 70 8.62 15.92 0.30
C PRO A 70 9.77 16.85 0.69
N GLU A 71 9.79 17.34 1.92
CA GLU A 71 10.86 18.19 2.42
C GLU A 71 12.11 17.42 2.87
N VAL A 72 11.99 16.11 3.02
CA VAL A 72 13.11 15.25 3.45
C VAL A 72 13.46 14.32 2.29
N ARG A 73 14.64 14.50 1.73
CA ARG A 73 15.06 13.74 0.54
C ARG A 73 16.44 13.11 0.74
N GLY A 74 16.76 12.13 -0.11
CA GLY A 74 18.10 11.55 -0.16
C GLY A 74 18.45 10.56 0.93
N LEU A 75 17.47 10.15 1.74
CA LEU A 75 17.71 9.21 2.84
C LEU A 75 17.28 7.77 2.53
N GLY A 76 16.70 7.52 1.36
CA GLY A 76 16.21 6.19 0.99
C GLY A 76 15.09 5.71 1.89
N ILE A 77 14.24 6.61 2.35
CA ILE A 77 13.19 6.32 3.33
C ILE A 77 12.20 5.28 2.82
N GLY A 78 11.71 5.44 1.60
CA GLY A 78 10.75 4.51 1.01
C GLY A 78 11.33 3.10 0.91
N THR A 79 12.57 2.98 0.45
CA THR A 79 13.27 1.70 0.36
C THR A 79 13.38 1.03 1.73
N LYS A 80 13.80 1.78 2.74
CA LYS A 80 13.95 1.25 4.10
C LYS A 80 12.62 0.77 4.67
N LEU A 81 11.55 1.54 4.48
CA LEU A 81 10.23 1.17 4.98
C LEU A 81 9.71 -0.10 4.32
N VAL A 82 9.82 -0.21 2.99
CA VAL A 82 9.37 -1.42 2.28
C VAL A 82 10.18 -2.63 2.72
N GLN A 83 11.50 -2.48 2.86
CA GLN A 83 12.35 -3.58 3.32
C GLN A 83 11.94 -4.05 4.72
N GLN A 84 11.57 -3.14 5.61
CA GLN A 84 11.10 -3.50 6.95
C GLN A 84 9.77 -4.26 6.90
N VAL A 85 8.87 -3.89 6.00
CA VAL A 85 7.60 -4.62 5.85
C VAL A 85 7.85 -6.02 5.30
N ILE A 86 8.72 -6.16 4.31
CA ILE A 86 9.08 -7.48 3.75
C ILE A 86 9.68 -8.36 4.87
N ALA A 87 10.51 -7.79 5.72
CA ALA A 87 11.17 -8.51 6.79
C ALA A 87 10.24 -8.92 7.94
N GLU A 88 9.01 -8.40 7.98
CA GLU A 88 8.02 -8.77 9.01
C GLU A 88 7.74 -10.27 8.99
N ASP A 89 7.61 -10.85 7.80
CA ASP A 89 7.37 -12.28 7.64
C ASP A 89 7.80 -12.71 6.25
N GLU A 90 8.96 -13.35 6.17
CA GLU A 90 9.54 -13.79 4.89
C GLU A 90 8.75 -14.91 4.23
N ASN A 91 7.83 -15.54 4.96
CA ASN A 91 6.96 -16.59 4.42
C ASN A 91 5.68 -16.07 3.80
N ARG A 92 5.41 -14.77 3.94
CA ARG A 92 4.25 -14.13 3.33
C ARG A 92 4.70 -13.24 2.17
N VAL A 93 4.05 -13.42 1.03
CA VAL A 93 4.26 -12.50 -0.09
C VAL A 93 3.71 -11.13 0.27
N VAL A 94 4.42 -10.08 -0.11
CA VAL A 94 3.94 -8.70 0.04
C VAL A 94 3.41 -8.26 -1.32
N ILE A 95 2.19 -7.76 -1.36
CA ILE A 95 1.59 -7.24 -2.59
C ILE A 95 1.26 -5.76 -2.44
N LEU A 96 1.17 -5.09 -3.56
CA LEU A 96 0.75 -3.70 -3.63
C LEU A 96 0.13 -3.43 -5.00
N GLU A 97 -0.59 -2.33 -5.09
CA GLU A 97 -1.25 -1.93 -6.32
C GLU A 97 -0.48 -0.77 -6.95
N VAL A 98 -0.29 -0.82 -8.26
CA VAL A 98 0.37 0.24 -9.02
C VAL A 98 -0.45 0.60 -10.25
N GLU A 99 -0.32 1.84 -10.70
CA GLU A 99 -0.87 2.22 -11.99
C GLU A 99 -0.12 1.47 -13.10
N PRO A 100 -0.81 1.08 -14.19
CA PRO A 100 -0.12 0.47 -15.33
C PRO A 100 1.01 1.40 -15.81
N PRO A 101 2.19 0.86 -16.13
CA PRO A 101 3.37 1.68 -16.47
C PRO A 101 3.29 2.20 -17.90
N VAL A 102 2.54 3.29 -18.10
CA VAL A 102 2.27 3.85 -19.44
C VAL A 102 3.00 5.16 -19.70
N ASP A 103 3.53 5.81 -18.67
CA ASP A 103 4.27 7.07 -18.80
C ASP A 103 5.49 7.06 -17.88
N GLU A 104 6.28 8.14 -17.91
CA GLU A 104 7.53 8.19 -17.15
C GLU A 104 7.29 8.07 -15.62
N LEU A 105 6.26 8.69 -15.11
CA LEU A 105 5.98 8.65 -13.68
C LEU A 105 5.56 7.23 -13.23
N THR A 106 4.60 6.62 -13.94
CA THR A 106 4.11 5.28 -13.59
C THR A 106 5.19 4.22 -13.80
N LYS A 107 6.03 4.36 -14.85
CA LYS A 107 7.18 3.48 -15.06
C LYS A 107 8.20 3.61 -13.94
N ARG A 108 8.43 4.82 -13.45
CA ARG A 108 9.38 5.06 -12.34
C ARG A 108 8.91 4.38 -11.07
N ARG A 109 7.60 4.44 -10.78
CA ARG A 109 7.04 3.77 -9.61
C ARG A 109 7.22 2.26 -9.68
N VAL A 110 6.94 1.67 -10.84
CA VAL A 110 7.15 0.23 -11.04
C VAL A 110 8.63 -0.12 -10.86
N ARG A 111 9.55 0.65 -11.47
CA ARG A 111 10.99 0.40 -11.34
C ARG A 111 11.46 0.49 -9.89
N PHE A 112 10.89 1.42 -9.10
CA PHE A 112 11.22 1.52 -7.68
C PHE A 112 10.96 0.19 -6.96
N TYR A 113 9.80 -0.40 -7.18
CA TYR A 113 9.47 -1.67 -6.55
C TYR A 113 10.23 -2.85 -7.15
N GLU A 114 10.49 -2.83 -8.46
CA GLU A 114 11.30 -3.89 -9.08
C GLU A 114 12.70 -3.96 -8.48
N LYS A 115 13.30 -2.82 -8.17
CA LYS A 115 14.61 -2.78 -7.51
C LYS A 115 14.58 -3.39 -6.10
N LEU A 116 13.41 -3.45 -5.49
CA LEU A 116 13.22 -4.07 -4.17
C LEU A 116 12.85 -5.55 -4.28
N GLY A 117 12.84 -6.10 -5.49
CA GLY A 117 12.55 -7.51 -5.72
C GLY A 117 11.10 -7.82 -6.06
N PHE A 118 10.27 -6.81 -6.26
CA PHE A 118 8.88 -7.05 -6.66
C PHE A 118 8.77 -7.38 -8.13
N LYS A 119 7.77 -8.19 -8.46
CA LYS A 119 7.42 -8.58 -9.82
C LYS A 119 6.08 -7.96 -10.21
N LEU A 120 5.99 -7.44 -11.43
CA LEU A 120 4.74 -6.91 -11.97
C LEU A 120 3.93 -8.07 -12.57
N ASN A 121 2.70 -8.22 -12.11
CA ASN A 121 1.82 -9.28 -12.61
C ASN A 121 0.93 -8.75 -13.73
N PRO A 122 0.75 -9.51 -14.82
CA PRO A 122 -0.01 -9.03 -15.97
C PRO A 122 -1.52 -9.16 -15.83
N HIS A 123 -1.99 -9.85 -14.80
CA HIS A 123 -3.41 -10.20 -14.65
C HIS A 123 -4.29 -8.99 -14.41
N TYR A 124 -5.55 -9.09 -14.82
CA TYR A 124 -6.54 -8.05 -14.59
C TYR A 124 -6.72 -7.78 -13.10
N HIS A 125 -6.75 -6.52 -12.72
CA HIS A 125 -7.09 -6.09 -11.37
C HIS A 125 -7.81 -4.75 -11.41
N PHE A 126 -8.89 -4.65 -10.66
CA PHE A 126 -9.65 -3.41 -10.53
C PHE A 126 -9.80 -3.08 -9.04
N GLN A 127 -9.38 -1.88 -8.66
CA GLN A 127 -9.47 -1.42 -7.29
C GLN A 127 -10.81 -0.70 -7.09
N PRO A 128 -11.68 -1.20 -6.18
CA PRO A 128 -12.87 -0.45 -5.82
C PRO A 128 -12.51 0.88 -5.16
N SER A 129 -13.38 1.87 -5.28
CA SER A 129 -13.14 3.16 -4.64
C SER A 129 -13.18 3.04 -3.12
N LEU A 130 -12.36 3.83 -2.44
CA LEU A 130 -12.38 3.97 -0.98
C LEU A 130 -13.47 4.93 -0.52
N ASN A 131 -14.06 5.69 -1.43
CA ASN A 131 -15.07 6.70 -1.12
C ASN A 131 -16.36 6.43 -1.89
N GLU A 132 -17.50 6.62 -1.23
CA GLU A 132 -18.80 6.48 -1.86
C GLU A 132 -18.95 7.46 -3.03
N GLY A 133 -19.62 6.99 -4.08
CA GLY A 133 -19.91 7.82 -5.24
C GLY A 133 -18.74 8.05 -6.19
N MET A 134 -17.60 7.47 -5.92
CA MET A 134 -16.44 7.55 -6.81
C MET A 134 -16.24 6.23 -7.53
N ASP A 135 -15.76 6.30 -8.78
CA ASP A 135 -15.45 5.11 -9.56
C ASP A 135 -14.13 4.50 -9.08
N GLY A 136 -14.03 3.19 -9.23
CA GLY A 136 -12.78 2.49 -9.00
C GLY A 136 -11.80 2.72 -10.14
N LEU A 137 -10.68 2.01 -10.11
CA LEU A 137 -9.55 2.24 -11.01
C LEU A 137 -8.91 0.92 -11.41
N GLU A 138 -8.63 0.75 -12.69
CA GLU A 138 -7.87 -0.40 -13.14
C GLU A 138 -6.39 -0.22 -12.78
N LEU A 139 -5.84 -1.18 -12.04
CA LEU A 139 -4.46 -1.17 -11.59
C LEU A 139 -3.79 -2.50 -11.93
N LYS A 140 -2.53 -2.61 -11.57
CA LYS A 140 -1.78 -3.87 -11.60
C LYS A 140 -1.32 -4.19 -10.19
N ILE A 141 -1.10 -5.47 -9.93
CA ILE A 141 -0.55 -5.93 -8.65
C ILE A 141 0.91 -6.30 -8.85
N MET A 142 1.76 -5.79 -7.96
CA MET A 142 3.15 -6.24 -7.84
C MET A 142 3.28 -7.12 -6.60
N SER A 143 4.15 -8.11 -6.68
CA SER A 143 4.35 -9.07 -5.59
C SER A 143 5.82 -9.28 -5.30
N SER A 144 6.18 -9.44 -4.02
CA SER A 144 7.57 -9.59 -3.61
C SER A 144 8.11 -10.96 -4.01
N ASN A 145 9.30 -10.95 -4.62
CA ASN A 145 10.12 -12.12 -4.93
C ASN A 145 9.55 -13.16 -5.89
N THR A 146 8.28 -13.12 -6.19
CA THR A 146 7.64 -14.11 -7.05
C THR A 146 6.49 -13.49 -7.83
N GLU A 147 6.25 -14.01 -9.01
CA GLU A 147 5.03 -13.69 -9.76
C GLU A 147 3.88 -14.50 -9.18
N LEU A 148 2.69 -13.95 -9.26
CA LEU A 148 1.47 -14.64 -8.83
C LEU A 148 0.83 -15.34 -10.03
N SER A 149 0.29 -16.54 -9.80
CA SER A 149 -0.63 -17.12 -10.76
C SER A 149 -1.92 -16.28 -10.76
N GLU A 150 -2.70 -16.37 -11.83
CA GLU A 150 -3.99 -15.69 -11.87
C GLU A 150 -4.89 -16.15 -10.74
N GLU A 151 -4.87 -17.45 -10.44
CA GLU A 151 -5.66 -18.03 -9.35
C GLU A 151 -5.26 -17.45 -7.98
N ALA A 152 -3.96 -17.35 -7.72
CA ALA A 152 -3.48 -16.78 -6.46
C ALA A 152 -3.86 -15.29 -6.34
N GLN A 153 -3.73 -14.54 -7.42
CA GLN A 153 -4.11 -13.13 -7.43
C GLN A 153 -5.60 -12.95 -7.16
N ILE A 154 -6.45 -13.78 -7.75
CA ILE A 154 -7.90 -13.73 -7.50
C ILE A 154 -8.20 -13.98 -6.03
N LYS A 155 -7.54 -14.95 -5.40
CA LYS A 155 -7.72 -15.22 -3.96
C LYS A 155 -7.38 -13.99 -3.12
N PHE A 156 -6.27 -13.33 -3.42
CA PHE A 156 -5.87 -12.13 -2.70
C PHE A 156 -6.86 -10.98 -2.94
N ARG A 157 -7.31 -10.81 -4.17
CA ARG A 157 -8.28 -9.77 -4.51
C ARG A 157 -9.60 -9.94 -3.75
N ARG A 158 -10.05 -11.18 -3.53
CA ARG A 158 -11.24 -11.43 -2.72
C ARG A 158 -11.08 -10.95 -1.30
N VAL A 159 -9.90 -11.16 -0.71
CA VAL A 159 -9.59 -10.66 0.63
C VAL A 159 -9.57 -9.13 0.64
N LEU A 160 -8.92 -8.51 -0.35
CA LEU A 160 -8.89 -7.05 -0.46
C LEU A 160 -10.31 -6.48 -0.57
N ASN A 161 -11.15 -7.09 -1.41
CA ASN A 161 -12.52 -6.63 -1.57
C ASN A 161 -13.28 -6.60 -0.24
N GLU A 162 -13.23 -7.69 0.51
CA GLU A 162 -13.96 -7.78 1.77
C GLU A 162 -13.33 -6.97 2.90
N LYS A 163 -12.01 -7.07 3.05
CA LYS A 163 -11.33 -6.57 4.24
C LYS A 163 -10.77 -5.15 4.11
N VAL A 164 -10.47 -4.71 2.91
CA VAL A 164 -9.95 -3.37 2.67
C VAL A 164 -11.03 -2.45 2.13
N TYR A 165 -11.75 -2.90 1.11
CA TYR A 165 -12.70 -2.04 0.40
C TYR A 165 -14.14 -2.18 0.88
N GLY A 166 -14.43 -3.20 1.70
CA GLY A 166 -15.77 -3.38 2.26
C GLY A 166 -16.85 -3.67 1.21
N VAL A 167 -16.48 -4.37 0.14
CA VAL A 167 -17.40 -4.71 -0.95
C VAL A 167 -17.52 -6.23 -1.06
N ASP A 168 -18.42 -6.69 -1.93
CA ASP A 168 -18.56 -8.12 -2.18
C ASP A 168 -17.24 -8.72 -2.66
N LYS A 169 -16.89 -9.90 -2.14
CA LYS A 169 -15.61 -10.54 -2.46
C LYS A 169 -15.42 -10.79 -3.96
N ASP A 170 -16.49 -11.00 -4.70
CA ASP A 170 -16.43 -11.31 -6.12
C ASP A 170 -16.60 -10.10 -7.03
N LEU A 171 -16.66 -8.90 -6.46
CA LEU A 171 -16.78 -7.68 -7.25
C LEU A 171 -15.57 -7.54 -8.17
N TYR A 172 -15.81 -7.35 -9.46
CA TYR A 172 -14.78 -7.20 -10.49
C TYR A 172 -13.84 -8.42 -10.65
N ILE A 173 -14.23 -9.58 -10.14
CA ILE A 173 -13.43 -10.80 -10.31
C ILE A 173 -13.69 -11.43 -11.71
#